data_422613b7014c6f64828b26abf64712d2
#
_entry.id   422613b7014c6f64828b26abf64712d2
#
_cell.length_a   1.000
_cell.length_b   1.000
_cell.length_c   1.000
_cell.angle_alpha   90.00
_cell.angle_beta   90.00
_cell.angle_gamma   90.00
#
_symmetry.space_group_name_H-M   'P 1'
#
loop_
_entity.id
_entity.type
_entity.pdbx_description
1 polymer ?
#
loop_
_entity_poly.entity_id
_entity_poly.type
_entity_poly.pdbx_seq_one_letter_code
_entity_poly.pdbx_strand_id
1 'polypeptide(L)'
;MISAEFTQGLERLSILHQPTLPYSPYQNAKQEVFWGQVEGRLMAMMEGVSDLTLELLNKATIAWVEFEYHRKIHSETNTTPLDRLLKDPNVGRECPASNVLRQAFCMKVTRKQRKSDGTFTLDGTRFEVPSPYRHIEQLHIFYARWDLSHVLLIDPHTNVIVCTLYPQDKSANASGMRRVLEKSETLTPVVSTKSGMAPLLKELMAQYVATGLPPAYFPKRDPKGESS
;
A
#
# COMPACT_ATOMS: atom_id res chain seq x y z
N MET A 1 -4.26 13.45 -14.51
CA MET A 1 -5.67 13.12 -14.20
C MET A 1 -5.73 12.71 -12.74
N ILE A 2 -6.50 13.40 -11.90
CA ILE A 2 -6.63 13.08 -10.47
C ILE A 2 -7.80 12.12 -10.33
N SER A 3 -7.56 10.94 -9.76
CA SER A 3 -8.61 9.94 -9.49
C SER A 3 -9.55 10.43 -8.38
N ALA A 4 -10.86 10.30 -8.58
CA ALA A 4 -11.85 10.62 -7.55
C ALA A 4 -11.65 9.78 -6.27
N GLU A 5 -11.23 8.54 -6.41
CA GLU A 5 -10.88 7.64 -5.29
C GLU A 5 -9.76 8.21 -4.44
N PHE A 6 -8.70 8.69 -5.10
CA PHE A 6 -7.55 9.26 -4.43
C PHE A 6 -7.92 10.52 -3.66
N THR A 7 -8.62 11.46 -4.33
CA THR A 7 -9.03 12.73 -3.72
C THR A 7 -9.95 12.50 -2.52
N GLN A 8 -10.98 11.68 -2.68
CA GLN A 8 -11.91 11.34 -1.60
C GLN A 8 -11.22 10.57 -0.46
N GLY A 9 -10.25 9.70 -0.80
CA GLY A 9 -9.47 8.97 0.19
C GLY A 9 -8.64 9.90 1.07
N LEU A 10 -7.96 10.86 0.46
CA LEU A 10 -7.19 11.87 1.18
C LEU A 10 -8.08 12.76 2.06
N GLU A 11 -9.24 13.19 1.54
CA GLU A 11 -10.22 13.98 2.29
C GLU A 11 -10.72 13.23 3.53
N ARG A 12 -11.11 11.96 3.39
CA ARG A 12 -11.52 11.10 4.53
C ARG A 12 -10.43 10.94 5.58
N LEU A 13 -9.19 10.96 5.14
CA LEU A 13 -8.02 10.91 6.02
C LEU A 13 -7.60 12.30 6.54
N SER A 14 -8.33 13.37 6.18
CA SER A 14 -7.99 14.76 6.51
C SER A 14 -6.57 15.15 6.04
N ILE A 15 -6.19 14.69 4.84
CA ILE A 15 -4.93 15.02 4.17
C ILE A 15 -5.21 16.07 3.09
N LEU A 16 -4.59 17.24 3.22
CA LEU A 16 -4.66 18.27 2.19
C LEU A 16 -3.80 17.86 0.99
N HIS A 17 -4.45 17.70 -0.17
CA HIS A 17 -3.75 17.43 -1.42
C HIS A 17 -3.39 18.74 -2.12
N GLN A 18 -2.11 18.98 -2.29
CA GLN A 18 -1.56 20.13 -3.01
C GLN A 18 -0.82 19.64 -4.26
N PRO A 19 -1.49 19.54 -5.43
CA PRO A 19 -0.81 19.18 -6.66
C PRO A 19 0.13 20.29 -7.12
N THR A 20 1.22 19.93 -7.77
CA THR A 20 2.08 20.89 -8.47
C THR A 20 1.36 21.53 -9.65
N LEU A 21 1.74 22.74 -10.00
CA LEU A 21 1.20 23.40 -11.18
C LEU A 21 1.59 22.67 -12.47
N PRO A 22 0.73 22.61 -13.48
CA PRO A 22 1.09 22.11 -14.79
C PRO A 22 2.35 22.84 -15.34
N TYR A 23 3.22 22.09 -16.00
CA TYR A 23 4.45 22.61 -16.60
C TYR A 23 5.43 23.30 -15.63
N SER A 24 5.37 22.96 -14.35
CA SER A 24 6.24 23.52 -13.31
C SER A 24 7.09 22.44 -12.64
N PRO A 25 8.04 21.79 -13.35
CA PRO A 25 8.83 20.66 -12.84
C PRO A 25 9.64 21.03 -11.60
N TYR A 26 10.11 22.28 -11.50
CA TYR A 26 10.88 22.77 -10.34
C TYR A 26 10.15 22.59 -8.99
N GLN A 27 8.83 22.50 -9.00
CA GLN A 27 8.05 22.22 -7.78
C GLN A 27 8.22 20.78 -7.29
N ASN A 28 8.75 19.91 -8.14
CA ASN A 28 9.02 18.50 -7.84
C ASN A 28 10.51 18.13 -7.87
N ALA A 29 11.39 19.14 -7.88
CA ALA A 29 12.82 18.97 -8.08
C ALA A 29 13.46 17.95 -7.10
N LYS A 30 13.02 17.91 -5.84
CA LYS A 30 13.56 16.95 -4.86
C LYS A 30 13.30 15.51 -5.26
N GLN A 31 12.12 15.22 -5.82
CA GLN A 31 11.80 13.89 -6.31
C GLN A 31 12.60 13.55 -7.57
N GLU A 32 12.79 14.49 -8.47
CA GLU A 32 13.61 14.30 -9.67
C GLU A 32 15.07 13.99 -9.31
N VAL A 33 15.64 14.73 -8.37
CA VAL A 33 17.01 14.46 -7.85
C VAL A 33 17.10 13.08 -7.21
N PHE A 34 16.08 12.67 -6.43
CA PHE A 34 16.03 11.33 -5.84
C PHE A 34 16.01 10.23 -6.91
N TRP A 35 15.17 10.37 -7.93
CA TRP A 35 15.12 9.41 -9.04
C TRP A 35 16.43 9.36 -9.83
N GLY A 36 17.08 10.49 -10.04
CA GLY A 36 18.41 10.53 -10.65
C GLY A 36 19.46 9.75 -9.84
N GLN A 37 19.36 9.74 -8.51
CA GLN A 37 20.23 8.91 -7.67
C GLN A 37 19.85 7.42 -7.72
N VAL A 38 18.56 7.08 -7.79
CA VAL A 38 18.11 5.69 -8.00
C VAL A 38 18.67 5.15 -9.31
N GLU A 39 18.55 5.90 -10.41
CA GLU A 39 19.07 5.51 -11.72
C GLU A 39 20.60 5.41 -11.74
N GLY A 40 21.29 6.46 -11.31
CA GLY A 40 22.74 6.55 -11.40
C GLY A 40 23.50 5.73 -10.35
N ARG A 41 22.83 5.28 -9.29
CA ARG A 41 23.49 4.56 -8.20
C ARG A 41 22.91 3.16 -7.98
N LEU A 42 21.63 3.07 -7.60
CA LEU A 42 21.00 1.78 -7.30
C LEU A 42 20.93 0.88 -8.56
N MET A 43 20.45 1.42 -9.67
CA MET A 43 20.32 0.64 -10.90
C MET A 43 21.69 0.21 -11.44
N ALA A 44 22.70 1.08 -11.36
CA ALA A 44 24.07 0.74 -11.71
C ALA A 44 24.63 -0.43 -10.86
N MET A 45 24.30 -0.48 -9.56
CA MET A 45 24.71 -1.60 -8.69
C MET A 45 23.97 -2.91 -9.02
N MET A 46 22.86 -2.85 -9.74
CA MET A 46 22.06 -4.00 -10.17
C MET A 46 22.34 -4.42 -11.62
N GLU A 47 23.20 -3.73 -12.38
CA GLU A 47 23.46 -3.98 -13.79
C GLU A 47 23.92 -5.41 -13.99
N GLY A 48 24.44 -6.18 -13.44
CA GLY A 48 24.81 -7.59 -13.72
C GLY A 48 23.79 -8.64 -13.26
N VAL A 49 22.58 -8.22 -12.84
CA VAL A 49 21.56 -9.14 -12.35
C VAL A 49 20.76 -9.73 -13.50
N SER A 50 20.95 -11.01 -13.83
CA SER A 50 20.30 -11.70 -14.96
C SER A 50 18.80 -11.88 -14.79
N ASP A 51 18.32 -12.12 -13.56
CA ASP A 51 16.91 -12.40 -13.26
C ASP A 51 16.35 -11.39 -12.27
N LEU A 52 16.14 -10.17 -12.75
CA LEU A 52 15.56 -9.11 -11.93
C LEU A 52 14.06 -9.34 -11.71
N THR A 53 13.70 -9.74 -10.49
CA THR A 53 12.30 -9.86 -10.08
C THR A 53 11.86 -8.61 -9.32
N LEU A 54 10.55 -8.31 -9.32
CA LEU A 54 10.00 -7.20 -8.55
C LEU A 54 10.31 -7.31 -7.04
N GLU A 55 10.28 -8.52 -6.51
CA GLU A 55 10.61 -8.77 -5.11
C GLU A 55 12.06 -8.44 -4.80
N LEU A 56 13.00 -8.85 -5.66
CA LEU A 56 14.42 -8.54 -5.52
C LEU A 56 14.68 -7.05 -5.64
N LEU A 57 14.04 -6.39 -6.61
CA LEU A 57 14.15 -4.93 -6.80
C LEU A 57 13.65 -4.18 -5.56
N ASN A 58 12.49 -4.54 -5.03
CA ASN A 58 11.96 -3.90 -3.83
C ASN A 58 12.88 -4.08 -2.62
N LYS A 59 13.39 -5.29 -2.37
CA LYS A 59 14.33 -5.56 -1.28
C LYS A 59 15.62 -4.75 -1.43
N ALA A 60 16.19 -4.71 -2.63
CA ALA A 60 17.40 -3.94 -2.92
C ALA A 60 17.16 -2.44 -2.75
N THR A 61 16.04 -1.93 -3.22
CA THR A 61 15.68 -0.51 -3.09
C THR A 61 15.54 -0.10 -1.63
N ILE A 62 14.83 -0.89 -0.83
CA ILE A 62 14.64 -0.59 0.60
C ILE A 62 16.00 -0.62 1.32
N ALA A 63 16.82 -1.64 1.10
CA ALA A 63 18.13 -1.75 1.72
C ALA A 63 19.04 -0.57 1.34
N TRP A 64 19.06 -0.18 0.07
CA TRP A 64 19.83 0.95 -0.41
C TRP A 64 19.35 2.28 0.19
N VAL A 65 18.03 2.51 0.24
CA VAL A 65 17.45 3.73 0.84
C VAL A 65 17.81 3.82 2.31
N GLU A 66 17.64 2.75 3.09
CA GLU A 66 17.82 2.75 4.54
C GLU A 66 19.30 2.87 4.95
N PHE A 67 20.19 2.21 4.24
CA PHE A 67 21.59 2.08 4.67
C PHE A 67 22.59 2.92 3.86
N GLU A 68 22.25 3.37 2.66
CA GLU A 68 23.09 4.27 1.90
C GLU A 68 22.47 5.66 1.79
N TYR A 69 21.29 5.81 1.17
CA TYR A 69 20.70 7.11 0.88
C TYR A 69 20.42 7.93 2.14
N HIS A 70 19.76 7.35 3.13
CA HIS A 70 19.39 8.03 4.39
C HIS A 70 20.60 8.37 5.27
N ARG A 71 21.73 7.69 5.08
CA ARG A 71 22.95 7.83 5.91
C ARG A 71 24.09 8.59 5.23
N LYS A 72 23.95 8.93 3.96
CA LYS A 72 24.94 9.72 3.23
C LYS A 72 24.77 11.21 3.52
N ILE A 73 25.87 11.90 3.80
CA ILE A 73 25.87 13.35 4.01
C ILE A 73 25.46 14.04 2.72
N HIS A 74 24.42 14.88 2.80
CA HIS A 74 23.94 15.68 1.69
C HIS A 74 24.77 16.98 1.58
N SER A 75 25.32 17.27 0.41
CA SER A 75 26.27 18.37 0.19
C SER A 75 25.73 19.75 0.54
N GLU A 76 24.44 20.01 0.31
CA GLU A 76 23.84 21.32 0.61
C GLU A 76 23.50 21.51 2.09
N THR A 77 23.19 20.43 2.81
CA THR A 77 22.73 20.50 4.20
C THR A 77 23.80 20.11 5.21
N ASN A 78 24.94 19.54 4.75
CA ASN A 78 26.00 18.97 5.56
C ASN A 78 25.55 18.02 6.67
N THR A 79 24.36 17.43 6.48
CA THR A 79 23.78 16.44 7.39
C THR A 79 23.23 15.27 6.59
N THR A 80 23.01 14.13 7.26
CA THR A 80 22.30 13.02 6.60
C THR A 80 20.80 13.31 6.57
N PRO A 81 20.04 12.79 5.58
CA PRO A 81 18.58 12.89 5.58
C PRO A 81 17.95 12.38 6.87
N LEU A 82 18.48 11.28 7.42
CA LEU A 82 18.00 10.68 8.67
C LEU A 82 18.22 11.61 9.87
N ASP A 83 19.46 12.16 10.05
CA ASP A 83 19.74 13.05 11.18
C ASP A 83 18.89 14.31 11.11
N ARG A 84 18.69 14.85 9.91
CA ARG A 84 17.83 16.02 9.72
C ARG A 84 16.40 15.74 10.13
N LEU A 85 15.84 14.60 9.70
CA LEU A 85 14.48 14.20 10.08
C LEU A 85 14.33 14.02 11.59
N LEU A 86 15.35 13.42 12.25
CA LEU A 86 15.31 13.19 13.70
C LEU A 86 15.52 14.44 14.55
N LYS A 87 16.20 15.45 14.01
CA LYS A 87 16.41 16.75 14.68
C LYS A 87 15.20 17.68 14.58
N ASP A 88 14.46 17.59 13.49
CA ASP A 88 13.30 18.44 13.26
C ASP A 88 12.13 18.02 14.19
N PRO A 89 11.22 18.96 14.55
CA PRO A 89 10.02 18.63 15.31
C PRO A 89 9.22 17.52 14.60
N ASN A 90 8.75 16.55 15.36
CA ASN A 90 7.92 15.51 14.80
C ASN A 90 6.54 16.07 14.45
N VAL A 91 6.31 16.34 13.16
CA VAL A 91 5.03 16.78 12.61
C VAL A 91 4.21 15.61 12.03
N GLY A 92 4.74 14.39 12.15
CA GLY A 92 4.04 13.18 11.72
C GLY A 92 2.85 12.88 12.61
N ARG A 93 1.83 12.27 12.02
CA ARG A 93 0.70 11.67 12.74
C ARG A 93 0.74 10.16 12.65
N GLU A 94 0.11 9.49 13.58
CA GLU A 94 0.01 8.04 13.53
C GLU A 94 -0.72 7.58 12.27
N CYS A 95 -0.18 6.54 11.63
CA CYS A 95 -0.85 5.90 10.50
C CYS A 95 -2.11 5.19 11.01
N PRO A 96 -3.27 5.37 10.38
CA PRO A 96 -4.46 4.61 10.72
C PRO A 96 -4.22 3.10 10.56
N ALA A 97 -4.99 2.28 11.26
CA ALA A 97 -4.98 0.84 11.06
C ALA A 97 -5.23 0.49 9.57
N SER A 98 -4.62 -0.59 9.09
CA SER A 98 -4.64 -0.96 7.66
C SER A 98 -6.06 -1.07 7.07
N ASN A 99 -7.03 -1.55 7.84
CA ASN A 99 -8.43 -1.62 7.42
C ASN A 99 -9.06 -0.23 7.24
N VAL A 100 -8.76 0.72 8.13
CA VAL A 100 -9.24 2.11 8.03
C VAL A 100 -8.60 2.81 6.83
N LEU A 101 -7.28 2.61 6.65
CA LEU A 101 -6.55 3.14 5.51
C LEU A 101 -7.14 2.60 4.19
N ARG A 102 -7.36 1.28 4.08
CA ARG A 102 -8.00 0.67 2.92
C ARG A 102 -9.38 1.25 2.66
N GLN A 103 -10.22 1.35 3.68
CA GLN A 103 -11.58 1.88 3.56
C GLN A 103 -11.60 3.33 3.12
N ALA A 104 -10.61 4.14 3.52
CA ALA A 104 -10.53 5.54 3.11
C ALA A 104 -10.52 5.71 1.58
N PHE A 105 -9.87 4.79 0.85
CA PHE A 105 -9.77 4.81 -0.62
C PHE A 105 -10.83 3.97 -1.33
N CYS A 106 -11.77 3.36 -0.62
CA CYS A 106 -12.88 2.64 -1.26
C CYS A 106 -13.91 3.61 -1.86
N MET A 107 -14.53 3.17 -2.96
CA MET A 107 -15.61 3.90 -3.62
C MET A 107 -16.98 3.40 -3.15
N LYS A 108 -17.93 4.33 -3.08
CA LYS A 108 -19.34 4.00 -2.81
C LYS A 108 -20.11 4.01 -4.12
N VAL A 109 -20.85 2.96 -4.38
CA VAL A 109 -21.71 2.83 -5.57
C VAL A 109 -23.02 2.14 -5.22
N THR A 110 -24.08 2.53 -5.91
CA THR A 110 -25.38 1.84 -5.80
C THR A 110 -25.52 0.90 -6.99
N ARG A 111 -25.93 -0.34 -6.74
CA ARG A 111 -26.21 -1.35 -7.76
C ARG A 111 -27.58 -1.98 -7.51
N LYS A 112 -28.28 -2.27 -8.60
CA LYS A 112 -29.54 -3.00 -8.53
C LYS A 112 -29.27 -4.51 -8.47
N GLN A 113 -29.89 -5.17 -7.52
CA GLN A 113 -29.83 -6.62 -7.40
C GLN A 113 -30.70 -7.29 -8.47
N ARG A 114 -30.23 -8.38 -9.06
CA ARG A 114 -31.05 -9.27 -9.90
C ARG A 114 -31.94 -10.13 -9.01
N LYS A 115 -33.23 -9.98 -9.15
CA LYS A 115 -34.21 -10.74 -8.32
C LYS A 115 -34.20 -12.24 -8.62
N SER A 116 -33.80 -12.67 -9.84
CA SER A 116 -33.85 -14.08 -10.24
C SER A 116 -32.83 -14.97 -9.53
N ASP A 117 -31.66 -14.43 -9.22
CA ASP A 117 -30.54 -15.21 -8.68
C ASP A 117 -29.81 -14.54 -7.49
N GLY A 118 -30.29 -13.39 -7.07
CA GLY A 118 -29.69 -12.68 -5.94
C GLY A 118 -28.26 -12.22 -6.20
N THR A 119 -27.93 -11.83 -7.44
CA THR A 119 -26.60 -11.36 -7.80
C THR A 119 -26.62 -9.93 -8.33
N PHE A 120 -25.46 -9.29 -8.38
CA PHE A 120 -25.25 -8.02 -9.07
C PHE A 120 -23.88 -8.02 -9.76
N THR A 121 -23.68 -7.10 -10.69
CA THR A 121 -22.41 -6.97 -11.42
C THR A 121 -21.76 -5.64 -11.09
N LEU A 122 -20.46 -5.69 -10.80
CA LEU A 122 -19.61 -4.53 -10.53
C LEU A 122 -18.29 -4.69 -11.27
N ASP A 123 -17.94 -3.71 -12.11
CA ASP A 123 -16.70 -3.69 -12.91
C ASP A 123 -16.39 -5.04 -13.60
N GLY A 124 -17.43 -5.63 -14.23
CA GLY A 124 -17.34 -6.91 -14.95
C GLY A 124 -17.38 -8.17 -14.07
N THR A 125 -17.27 -8.03 -12.77
CA THR A 125 -17.30 -9.14 -11.81
C THR A 125 -18.71 -9.32 -11.23
N ARG A 126 -19.18 -10.56 -11.16
CA ARG A 126 -20.47 -10.91 -10.61
C ARG A 126 -20.35 -11.33 -9.15
N PHE A 127 -21.13 -10.70 -8.28
CA PHE A 127 -21.14 -10.95 -6.85
C PHE A 127 -22.45 -11.58 -6.42
N GLU A 128 -22.39 -12.44 -5.40
CA GLU A 128 -23.56 -13.08 -4.81
C GLU A 128 -23.98 -12.33 -3.54
N VAL A 129 -25.29 -12.10 -3.40
CA VAL A 129 -25.89 -11.51 -2.21
C VAL A 129 -26.40 -12.63 -1.30
N PRO A 130 -25.94 -12.72 -0.04
CA PRO A 130 -26.41 -13.71 0.91
C PRO A 130 -27.94 -13.67 1.11
N SER A 131 -28.55 -14.82 1.35
CA SER A 131 -30.01 -14.98 1.48
C SER A 131 -30.72 -13.98 2.38
N PRO A 132 -30.17 -13.57 3.55
CA PRO A 132 -30.84 -12.61 4.43
C PRO A 132 -31.03 -11.21 3.79
N TYR A 133 -30.18 -10.85 2.81
CA TYR A 133 -30.16 -9.52 2.19
C TYR A 133 -30.77 -9.50 0.78
N ARG A 134 -31.33 -10.62 0.30
CA ARG A 134 -31.96 -10.73 -1.03
C ARG A 134 -33.23 -9.90 -1.19
N HIS A 135 -33.79 -9.41 -0.11
CA HIS A 135 -34.95 -8.51 -0.13
C HIS A 135 -34.58 -7.07 -0.53
N ILE A 136 -33.29 -6.71 -0.47
CA ILE A 136 -32.80 -5.35 -0.77
C ILE A 136 -32.69 -5.19 -2.29
N GLU A 137 -33.49 -4.30 -2.89
CA GLU A 137 -33.43 -4.06 -4.34
C GLU A 137 -32.24 -3.22 -4.78
N GLN A 138 -31.90 -2.20 -3.99
CA GLN A 138 -30.78 -1.30 -4.26
C GLN A 138 -29.67 -1.53 -3.23
N LEU A 139 -28.59 -2.11 -3.68
CA LEU A 139 -27.43 -2.43 -2.86
C LEU A 139 -26.48 -1.23 -2.85
N HIS A 140 -26.17 -0.73 -1.66
CA HIS A 140 -25.13 0.26 -1.47
C HIS A 140 -23.81 -0.46 -1.18
N ILE A 141 -22.91 -0.40 -2.15
CA ILE A 141 -21.66 -1.16 -2.16
C ILE A 141 -20.50 -0.23 -1.90
N PHE A 142 -19.62 -0.66 -1.02
CA PHE A 142 -18.35 -0.03 -0.71
C PHE A 142 -17.22 -0.95 -1.15
N TYR A 143 -16.35 -0.51 -2.10
CA TYR A 143 -15.40 -1.39 -2.74
C TYR A 143 -14.12 -0.69 -3.14
N ALA A 144 -13.03 -1.46 -3.25
CA ALA A 144 -11.75 -1.02 -3.77
C ALA A 144 -11.65 -1.44 -5.26
N ARG A 145 -11.48 -0.47 -6.19
CA ARG A 145 -11.35 -0.79 -7.62
C ARG A 145 -10.15 -1.67 -7.95
N TRP A 146 -9.09 -1.53 -7.17
CA TRP A 146 -7.86 -2.33 -7.35
C TRP A 146 -7.95 -3.75 -6.78
N ASP A 147 -9.03 -4.06 -6.04
CA ASP A 147 -9.21 -5.38 -5.43
C ASP A 147 -10.70 -5.74 -5.33
N LEU A 148 -11.13 -6.56 -6.28
CA LEU A 148 -12.49 -7.08 -6.35
C LEU A 148 -12.62 -8.49 -5.74
N SER A 149 -11.67 -8.93 -4.93
CA SER A 149 -11.77 -10.21 -4.20
C SER A 149 -12.96 -10.26 -3.25
N HIS A 150 -13.39 -9.10 -2.78
CA HIS A 150 -14.59 -8.91 -1.97
C HIS A 150 -15.05 -7.46 -2.04
N VAL A 151 -16.32 -7.23 -1.74
CA VAL A 151 -16.91 -5.90 -1.59
C VAL A 151 -17.79 -5.86 -0.35
N LEU A 152 -18.08 -4.66 0.16
CA LEU A 152 -18.84 -4.49 1.40
C LEU A 152 -20.22 -3.95 1.10
N LEU A 153 -21.26 -4.61 1.61
CA LEU A 153 -22.61 -4.07 1.63
C LEU A 153 -22.73 -3.12 2.83
N ILE A 154 -23.17 -1.91 2.58
CA ILE A 154 -23.34 -0.89 3.62
C ILE A 154 -24.80 -0.43 3.74
N ASP A 155 -25.18 -0.06 4.93
CA ASP A 155 -26.45 0.63 5.17
C ASP A 155 -26.36 2.07 4.62
N PRO A 156 -27.33 2.52 3.77
CA PRO A 156 -27.28 3.84 3.15
C PRO A 156 -27.42 4.99 4.16
N HIS A 157 -28.04 4.78 5.30
CA HIS A 157 -28.33 5.82 6.29
C HIS A 157 -27.20 5.96 7.32
N THR A 158 -26.71 4.83 7.81
CA THR A 158 -25.70 4.79 8.88
C THR A 158 -24.27 4.63 8.37
N ASN A 159 -24.08 4.25 7.09
CA ASN A 159 -22.80 3.84 6.49
C ASN A 159 -22.08 2.68 7.21
N VAL A 160 -22.83 1.94 8.04
CA VAL A 160 -22.29 0.77 8.74
C VAL A 160 -22.18 -0.39 7.76
N ILE A 161 -21.10 -1.16 7.88
CA ILE A 161 -20.90 -2.39 7.09
C ILE A 161 -21.87 -3.44 7.57
N VAL A 162 -22.75 -3.90 6.68
CA VAL A 162 -23.77 -4.92 6.93
C VAL A 162 -23.19 -6.33 6.75
N CYS A 163 -22.51 -6.55 5.62
CA CYS A 163 -21.81 -7.82 5.35
C CYS A 163 -20.78 -7.68 4.23
N THR A 164 -19.92 -8.69 4.12
CA THR A 164 -18.96 -8.83 3.01
C THR A 164 -19.55 -9.70 1.92
N LEU A 165 -19.47 -9.26 0.67
CA LEU A 165 -19.95 -9.96 -0.52
C LEU A 165 -18.76 -10.45 -1.33
N TYR A 166 -18.85 -11.65 -1.86
CA TYR A 166 -17.78 -12.28 -2.63
C TYR A 166 -18.19 -12.50 -4.09
N PRO A 167 -17.21 -12.54 -5.01
CA PRO A 167 -17.46 -12.93 -6.38
C PRO A 167 -18.10 -14.32 -6.45
N GLN A 168 -19.05 -14.47 -7.38
CA GLN A 168 -19.69 -15.74 -7.64
C GLN A 168 -18.67 -16.74 -8.19
N ASP A 169 -18.43 -17.82 -7.47
CA ASP A 169 -17.62 -18.94 -7.92
C ASP A 169 -18.52 -20.01 -8.54
N LYS A 170 -18.52 -20.10 -9.87
CA LYS A 170 -19.32 -21.07 -10.62
C LYS A 170 -18.86 -22.51 -10.41
N SER A 171 -17.57 -22.74 -10.15
CA SER A 171 -17.00 -24.07 -9.97
C SER A 171 -17.35 -24.63 -8.58
N ALA A 172 -17.25 -23.82 -7.56
CA ALA A 172 -17.65 -24.18 -6.20
C ALA A 172 -19.16 -24.43 -6.07
N ASN A 173 -19.98 -23.67 -6.82
CA ASN A 173 -21.44 -23.90 -6.87
C ASN A 173 -21.80 -25.22 -7.55
N ALA A 174 -21.04 -25.67 -8.53
CA ALA A 174 -21.27 -26.96 -9.23
C ALA A 174 -20.93 -28.17 -8.34
N SER A 175 -19.96 -28.03 -7.41
CA SER A 175 -19.48 -29.10 -6.51
C SER A 175 -20.18 -29.14 -5.16
N GLY A 176 -21.07 -28.19 -4.84
CA GLY A 176 -21.78 -28.11 -3.56
C GLY A 176 -20.92 -27.81 -2.32
N MET A 177 -19.63 -27.51 -2.52
CA MET A 177 -18.70 -27.24 -1.41
C MET A 177 -18.81 -25.77 -0.97
N ARG A 178 -19.13 -25.56 0.29
CA ARG A 178 -19.08 -24.23 0.93
C ARG A 178 -17.61 -23.82 1.18
N ARG A 179 -17.30 -22.56 0.88
CA ARG A 179 -15.96 -21.98 1.09
C ARG A 179 -15.60 -22.03 2.57
N VAL A 180 -14.52 -22.71 2.91
CA VAL A 180 -13.90 -22.67 4.24
C VAL A 180 -12.87 -21.52 4.20
N LEU A 181 -12.89 -20.66 5.22
CA LEU A 181 -11.88 -19.59 5.39
C LEU A 181 -10.52 -20.23 5.70
N GLU A 182 -9.62 -20.24 4.74
CA GLU A 182 -8.23 -20.64 4.97
C GLU A 182 -7.46 -19.53 5.73
N LYS A 183 -6.79 -19.93 6.82
CA LYS A 183 -5.83 -19.08 7.52
C LYS A 183 -4.61 -18.85 6.62
N SER A 184 -4.25 -17.58 6.43
CA SER A 184 -3.04 -17.18 5.72
C SER A 184 -1.80 -17.77 6.38
N GLU A 185 -1.09 -18.65 5.68
CA GLU A 185 0.22 -19.14 6.10
C GLU A 185 1.30 -18.11 5.77
N THR A 186 2.09 -17.79 6.78
CA THR A 186 3.23 -16.85 6.68
C THR A 186 4.38 -17.55 5.97
N LEU A 187 4.62 -17.21 4.70
CA LEU A 187 5.78 -17.68 3.95
C LEU A 187 7.03 -16.95 4.43
N THR A 188 7.96 -17.68 5.01
CA THR A 188 9.33 -17.21 5.28
C THR A 188 10.11 -17.10 3.97
N PRO A 189 10.67 -15.94 3.62
CA PRO A 189 11.43 -15.79 2.37
C PRO A 189 12.83 -16.36 2.49
N VAL A 190 13.15 -17.33 1.65
CA VAL A 190 14.53 -17.79 1.42
C VAL A 190 15.23 -16.77 0.52
N VAL A 191 16.23 -16.08 1.04
CA VAL A 191 17.06 -15.13 0.28
C VAL A 191 18.05 -15.91 -0.58
N SER A 192 17.73 -16.05 -1.86
CA SER A 192 18.68 -16.55 -2.87
C SER A 192 19.56 -15.40 -3.33
N THR A 193 20.85 -15.44 -2.99
CA THR A 193 21.86 -14.49 -3.50
C THR A 193 22.17 -14.81 -4.95
N LYS A 194 21.67 -13.97 -5.87
CA LYS A 194 21.93 -14.11 -7.31
C LYS A 194 23.30 -13.52 -7.68
N SER A 195 24.00 -14.20 -8.61
CA SER A 195 25.27 -13.75 -9.20
C SER A 195 25.03 -12.46 -10.01
N GLY A 196 25.92 -11.48 -9.93
CA GLY A 196 25.91 -10.27 -10.74
C GLY A 196 25.59 -8.96 -10.00
N MET A 197 25.03 -9.04 -8.81
CA MET A 197 24.76 -7.85 -7.99
C MET A 197 26.05 -7.28 -7.38
N ALA A 198 26.18 -5.95 -7.33
CA ALA A 198 27.33 -5.28 -6.71
C ALA A 198 27.53 -5.73 -5.24
N PRO A 199 28.79 -5.94 -4.79
CA PRO A 199 29.08 -6.41 -3.43
C PRO A 199 28.49 -5.50 -2.35
N LEU A 200 28.58 -4.19 -2.51
CA LEU A 200 28.00 -3.22 -1.58
C LEU A 200 26.48 -3.41 -1.42
N LEU A 201 25.75 -3.61 -2.51
CA LEU A 201 24.30 -3.80 -2.42
C LEU A 201 23.93 -5.11 -1.71
N LYS A 202 24.73 -6.18 -1.92
CA LYS A 202 24.57 -7.44 -1.16
C LYS A 202 24.74 -7.23 0.34
N GLU A 203 25.75 -6.44 0.72
CA GLU A 203 26.00 -6.10 2.12
C GLU A 203 24.85 -5.28 2.72
N LEU A 204 24.38 -4.24 2.03
CA LEU A 204 23.23 -3.42 2.47
C LEU A 204 21.96 -4.27 2.67
N MET A 205 21.69 -5.19 1.76
CA MET A 205 20.55 -6.12 1.88
C MET A 205 20.70 -7.06 3.07
N ALA A 206 21.90 -7.58 3.32
CA ALA A 206 22.18 -8.44 4.48
C ALA A 206 22.02 -7.66 5.80
N GLN A 207 22.51 -6.43 5.88
CA GLN A 207 22.31 -5.55 7.02
C GLN A 207 20.83 -5.27 7.27
N TYR A 208 20.07 -4.95 6.21
CA TYR A 208 18.64 -4.70 6.34
C TYR A 208 17.89 -5.92 6.89
N VAL A 209 18.14 -7.11 6.35
CA VAL A 209 17.53 -8.36 6.84
C VAL A 209 17.89 -8.62 8.30
N ALA A 210 19.13 -8.35 8.70
CA ALA A 210 19.59 -8.55 10.08
C ALA A 210 18.91 -7.64 11.11
N THR A 211 18.34 -6.48 10.69
CA THR A 211 17.60 -5.59 11.61
C THR A 211 16.27 -6.18 12.07
N GLY A 212 15.64 -7.04 11.27
CA GLY A 212 14.27 -7.54 11.51
C GLY A 212 13.18 -6.46 11.57
N LEU A 213 13.52 -5.22 11.25
CA LEU A 213 12.60 -4.07 11.31
C LEU A 213 11.85 -3.88 10.00
N PRO A 214 10.60 -3.39 10.04
CA PRO A 214 9.87 -3.02 8.84
C PRO A 214 10.52 -1.79 8.16
N PRO A 215 10.29 -1.59 6.85
CA PRO A 215 10.76 -0.42 6.13
C PRO A 215 10.34 0.89 6.80
N ALA A 216 11.23 1.88 6.80
CA ALA A 216 10.99 3.20 7.39
C ALA A 216 10.58 3.15 8.87
N TYR A 217 11.10 2.18 9.64
CA TYR A 217 10.89 2.14 11.08
C TYR A 217 11.69 3.25 11.76
N PHE A 218 10.96 4.17 12.38
CA PHE A 218 11.53 5.18 13.26
C PHE A 218 11.09 4.88 14.71
N PRO A 219 12.02 4.76 15.66
CA PRO A 219 11.65 4.57 17.06
C PRO A 219 10.79 5.74 17.53
N LYS A 220 9.65 5.45 18.16
CA LYS A 220 8.82 6.50 18.79
C LYS A 220 9.66 7.19 19.87
N ARG A 221 9.81 8.51 19.78
CA ARG A 221 10.30 9.28 20.92
C ARG A 221 9.18 9.34 21.95
N ASP A 222 9.38 8.73 23.12
CA ASP A 222 8.46 8.89 24.24
C ASP A 222 8.46 10.37 24.64
N PRO A 223 7.33 11.07 24.66
CA PRO A 223 7.25 12.48 25.04
C PRO A 223 7.47 12.71 26.55
N LYS A 224 7.85 11.68 27.32
CA LYS A 224 8.02 11.71 28.78
C LYS A 224 9.48 11.77 29.24
N GLY A 225 10.43 12.19 28.42
CA GLY A 225 11.86 12.24 28.74
C GLY A 225 12.46 13.62 29.03
N GLU A 226 11.66 14.69 29.20
CA GLU A 226 12.15 15.99 29.60
C GLU A 226 11.46 16.46 30.90
N SER A 227 11.85 15.83 32.01
CA SER A 227 11.68 16.43 33.36
C SER A 227 12.61 15.73 34.32
N SER A 228 13.84 16.20 34.38
CA SER A 228 14.72 16.23 35.54
C SER A 228 15.94 17.10 35.24
#